data_8b5766d7185e3233bee22f0d1af9b952
#
_entry.id   8b5766d7185e3233bee22f0d1af9b952
#
_cell.length_a   1.000
_cell.length_b   1.000
_cell.length_c   1.000
_cell.angle_alpha   90.00
_cell.angle_beta   90.00
_cell.angle_gamma   90.00
#
_symmetry.space_group_name_H-M   'P 1'
#
loop_
_entity.id
_entity.type
_entity.pdbx_description
1 polymer ?
#
loop_
_entity_poly.entity_id
_entity_poly.type
_entity_poly.pdbx_seq_one_letter_code
_entity_poly.pdbx_strand_id
1 'polypeptide(L)'
;MLQKLKSVSDEWLKETEREEIVFSQGIFIWDELKNQTIITVENTEEKIIAFLNVIPDYVKGEGTYDLIRKTADAPNGVIDFIMVALFNHLKEQNYSAVNLGFAPLSGLTTPHNFTERSMRFAYEKIRSFSHYKGLRASKEKFSPVWHNKYLIYDQDYDLLQVPNVLTKIIKP
;
A
#
# COMPACT_ATOMS: atom_id res chain seq x y z
N MET A 1 -1.45 2.65 -23.67
CA MET A 1 -0.76 2.36 -22.39
C MET A 1 -1.75 2.15 -21.26
N LEU A 2 -2.58 3.11 -20.89
CA LEU A 2 -3.52 3.00 -19.75
C LEU A 2 -4.46 1.77 -19.80
N GLN A 3 -4.92 1.38 -21.00
CA GLN A 3 -5.71 0.16 -21.17
C GLN A 3 -4.96 -1.10 -20.69
N LYS A 4 -3.66 -1.19 -21.01
CA LYS A 4 -2.80 -2.30 -20.55
C LYS A 4 -2.66 -2.28 -19.02
N LEU A 5 -2.49 -1.10 -18.41
CA LEU A 5 -2.44 -0.96 -16.95
C LEU A 5 -3.75 -1.36 -16.28
N LYS A 6 -4.89 -0.97 -16.89
CA LYS A 6 -6.21 -1.36 -16.40
C LYS A 6 -6.39 -2.88 -16.39
N SER A 7 -5.92 -3.57 -17.44
CA SER A 7 -5.96 -5.04 -17.48
C SER A 7 -5.15 -5.68 -16.34
N VAL A 8 -3.93 -5.17 -16.09
CA VAL A 8 -3.12 -5.63 -14.94
C VAL A 8 -3.83 -5.38 -13.62
N SER A 9 -4.44 -4.22 -13.49
CA SER A 9 -5.20 -3.81 -12.32
C SER A 9 -6.40 -4.74 -12.04
N ASP A 10 -7.20 -5.02 -13.06
CA ASP A 10 -8.38 -5.87 -12.95
C ASP A 10 -8.01 -7.32 -12.62
N GLU A 11 -6.95 -7.83 -13.23
CA GLU A 11 -6.42 -9.15 -12.94
C GLU A 11 -5.96 -9.26 -11.48
N TRP A 12 -5.22 -8.23 -10.99
CA TRP A 12 -4.75 -8.17 -9.61
C TRP A 12 -5.90 -8.15 -8.59
N LEU A 13 -6.94 -7.34 -8.83
CA LEU A 13 -8.12 -7.28 -7.96
C LEU A 13 -8.83 -8.63 -7.90
N LYS A 14 -9.01 -9.27 -9.05
CA LYS A 14 -9.65 -10.57 -9.16
C LYS A 14 -8.85 -11.67 -8.42
N GLU A 15 -7.54 -11.72 -8.63
CA GLU A 15 -6.67 -12.73 -8.02
C GLU A 15 -6.62 -12.59 -6.49
N THR A 16 -6.56 -11.36 -6.02
CA THR A 16 -6.45 -11.07 -4.58
C THR A 16 -7.81 -11.07 -3.87
N GLU A 17 -8.91 -11.30 -4.59
CA GLU A 17 -10.28 -11.16 -4.08
C GLU A 17 -10.51 -9.81 -3.39
N ARG A 18 -9.93 -8.74 -3.95
CA ARG A 18 -10.04 -7.38 -3.42
C ARG A 18 -10.97 -6.53 -4.26
N GLU A 19 -11.60 -5.59 -3.59
CA GLU A 19 -12.29 -4.46 -4.21
C GLU A 19 -11.38 -3.23 -4.17
N GLU A 20 -11.66 -2.24 -5.02
CA GLU A 20 -10.99 -0.94 -4.90
C GLU A 20 -11.33 -0.30 -3.55
N ILE A 21 -10.34 0.32 -2.93
CA ILE A 21 -10.45 0.97 -1.63
C ILE A 21 -10.19 2.46 -1.81
N VAL A 22 -11.19 3.29 -1.56
CA VAL A 22 -11.11 4.75 -1.77
C VAL A 22 -10.49 5.52 -0.63
N PHE A 23 -10.33 4.91 0.53
CA PHE A 23 -9.75 5.57 1.70
C PHE A 23 -8.35 5.05 1.99
N SER A 24 -7.37 5.94 2.11
CA SER A 24 -5.95 5.67 2.36
C SER A 24 -5.18 4.92 1.27
N GLN A 25 -5.83 4.55 0.19
CA GLN A 25 -5.25 4.00 -1.03
C GLN A 25 -6.00 4.60 -2.22
N GLY A 26 -5.31 4.79 -3.33
CA GLY A 26 -5.94 5.23 -4.56
C GLY A 26 -6.67 4.10 -5.27
N ILE A 27 -7.61 4.52 -6.11
CA ILE A 27 -8.29 3.66 -7.06
C ILE A 27 -7.78 3.93 -8.46
N PHE A 28 -8.06 3.03 -9.41
CA PHE A 28 -7.66 3.22 -10.79
C PHE A 28 -8.52 4.30 -11.46
N ILE A 29 -8.09 5.56 -11.39
CA ILE A 29 -8.76 6.70 -12.04
C ILE A 29 -7.98 7.11 -13.29
N TRP A 30 -8.62 6.96 -14.46
CA TRP A 30 -8.01 7.24 -15.77
C TRP A 30 -7.44 8.65 -15.88
N ASP A 31 -8.20 9.63 -15.43
CA ASP A 31 -7.83 11.05 -15.58
C ASP A 31 -6.69 11.47 -14.65
N GLU A 32 -6.56 10.83 -13.52
CA GLU A 32 -5.43 11.04 -12.61
C GLU A 32 -4.16 10.38 -13.13
N LEU A 33 -4.25 9.09 -13.51
CA LEU A 33 -3.09 8.33 -13.99
C LEU A 33 -2.47 8.89 -15.27
N LYS A 34 -3.23 9.60 -16.11
CA LYS A 34 -2.69 10.28 -17.30
C LYS A 34 -1.61 11.31 -16.98
N ASN A 35 -1.69 11.91 -15.80
CA ASN A 35 -0.84 13.03 -15.40
C ASN A 35 0.24 12.62 -14.38
N GLN A 36 0.32 11.32 -14.08
CA GLN A 36 1.27 10.78 -13.11
C GLN A 36 2.40 10.03 -13.81
N THR A 37 3.54 9.97 -13.16
CA THR A 37 4.64 9.09 -13.59
C THR A 37 4.27 7.65 -13.29
N ILE A 38 4.34 6.80 -14.30
CA ILE A 38 4.08 5.37 -14.19
C ILE A 38 5.38 4.61 -14.43
N ILE A 39 5.74 3.74 -13.51
CA ILE A 39 6.82 2.77 -13.69
C ILE A 39 6.20 1.42 -14.02
N THR A 40 6.63 0.79 -15.10
CA THR A 40 6.15 -0.52 -15.54
C THR A 40 7.26 -1.56 -15.54
N VAL A 41 6.89 -2.81 -15.35
CA VAL A 41 7.75 -3.96 -15.62
C VAL A 41 7.12 -4.74 -16.77
N GLU A 42 7.91 -4.98 -17.79
CA GLU A 42 7.52 -5.75 -18.97
C GLU A 42 8.25 -7.09 -18.98
N ASN A 43 7.60 -8.12 -19.50
CA ASN A 43 8.23 -9.40 -19.75
C ASN A 43 8.97 -9.40 -21.11
N THR A 44 9.57 -10.53 -21.48
CA THR A 44 10.30 -10.68 -22.76
C THR A 44 9.42 -10.55 -24.01
N GLU A 45 8.10 -10.59 -23.85
CA GLU A 45 7.11 -10.42 -24.91
C GLU A 45 6.55 -8.97 -24.95
N GLU A 46 7.19 -8.03 -24.25
CA GLU A 46 6.75 -6.63 -24.15
C GLU A 46 5.34 -6.46 -23.52
N LYS A 47 4.90 -7.47 -22.76
CA LYS A 47 3.67 -7.40 -21.98
C LYS A 47 3.94 -6.78 -20.61
N ILE A 48 3.17 -5.77 -20.22
CA ILE A 48 3.23 -5.20 -18.88
C ILE A 48 2.72 -6.25 -17.87
N ILE A 49 3.59 -6.62 -16.94
CA ILE A 49 3.30 -7.60 -15.88
C ILE A 49 3.22 -7.00 -14.48
N ALA A 50 3.71 -5.78 -14.31
CA ALA A 50 3.52 -5.00 -13.09
C ALA A 50 3.60 -3.51 -13.37
N PHE A 51 2.99 -2.71 -12.53
CA PHE A 51 3.13 -1.26 -12.56
C PHE A 51 2.97 -0.65 -11.18
N LEU A 52 3.51 0.55 -11.02
CA LEU A 52 3.19 1.49 -9.95
C LEU A 52 3.06 2.90 -10.51
N ASN A 53 2.30 3.76 -9.82
CA ASN A 53 2.25 5.19 -10.08
C ASN A 53 2.96 5.96 -8.98
N VAL A 54 3.71 6.97 -9.37
CA VAL A 54 4.36 7.91 -8.46
C VAL A 54 3.40 9.06 -8.22
N ILE A 55 3.15 9.37 -6.97
CA ILE A 55 2.33 10.51 -6.57
C ILE A 55 3.18 11.54 -5.80
N PRO A 56 2.81 12.82 -5.86
CA PRO A 56 3.52 13.85 -5.08
C PRO A 56 3.31 13.62 -3.58
N ASP A 57 4.37 13.84 -2.80
CA ASP A 57 4.30 13.95 -1.35
C ASP A 57 4.30 15.43 -0.95
N TYR A 58 3.65 15.75 0.16
CA TYR A 58 3.62 17.11 0.70
C TYR A 58 4.91 17.50 1.43
N VAL A 59 5.77 16.51 1.70
CA VAL A 59 7.09 16.75 2.30
C VAL A 59 8.10 17.02 1.18
N LYS A 60 8.75 18.18 1.24
CA LYS A 60 9.72 18.58 0.22
C LYS A 60 10.88 17.59 0.14
N GLY A 61 11.13 17.08 -1.05
CA GLY A 61 12.21 16.12 -1.31
C GLY A 61 11.85 14.66 -0.94
N GLU A 62 10.60 14.41 -0.58
CA GLU A 62 10.05 13.07 -0.37
C GLU A 62 9.12 12.69 -1.52
N GLY A 63 9.27 11.48 -2.04
CA GLY A 63 8.38 10.92 -3.05
C GLY A 63 7.64 9.71 -2.49
N THR A 64 6.49 9.39 -3.07
CA THR A 64 5.71 8.21 -2.67
C THR A 64 5.02 7.59 -3.88
N TYR A 65 4.41 6.46 -3.67
CA TYR A 65 3.62 5.74 -4.67
C TYR A 65 2.25 5.40 -4.08
N ASP A 66 1.31 5.09 -4.94
CA ASP A 66 -0.03 4.73 -4.52
C ASP A 66 -0.42 3.32 -4.99
N LEU A 67 -0.74 3.16 -6.28
CA LEU A 67 -1.04 1.84 -6.81
C LEU A 67 0.25 1.06 -7.09
N ILE A 68 0.33 -0.16 -6.59
CA ILE A 68 1.33 -1.14 -6.98
C ILE A 68 0.62 -2.46 -7.26
N ARG A 69 0.62 -2.89 -8.52
CA ARG A 69 -0.16 -4.04 -9.00
C ARG A 69 0.65 -4.89 -9.96
N LYS A 70 0.38 -6.19 -9.96
CA LYS A 70 1.02 -7.16 -10.83
C LYS A 70 0.01 -8.15 -11.39
N THR A 71 0.34 -8.82 -12.48
CA THR A 71 -0.43 -9.96 -13.00
C THR A 71 -0.21 -11.21 -12.15
N ALA A 72 -1.09 -12.18 -12.26
CA ALA A 72 -1.01 -13.46 -11.55
C ALA A 72 0.25 -14.25 -11.93
N ASP A 73 0.60 -14.21 -13.21
CA ASP A 73 1.75 -14.90 -13.81
C ASP A 73 3.09 -14.17 -13.62
N ALA A 74 3.08 -12.98 -13.02
CA ALA A 74 4.31 -12.24 -12.78
C ALA A 74 5.25 -13.01 -11.83
N PRO A 75 6.55 -13.07 -12.15
CA PRO A 75 7.51 -13.83 -11.38
C PRO A 75 7.65 -13.31 -9.94
N ASN A 76 8.09 -14.21 -9.04
CA ASN A 76 8.41 -13.82 -7.69
C ASN A 76 9.50 -12.74 -7.69
N GLY A 77 9.33 -11.74 -6.79
CA GLY A 77 10.26 -10.61 -6.69
C GLY A 77 9.94 -9.44 -7.62
N VAL A 78 8.95 -9.52 -8.51
CA VAL A 78 8.59 -8.40 -9.41
C VAL A 78 8.23 -7.13 -8.65
N ILE A 79 7.58 -7.26 -7.48
CA ILE A 79 7.26 -6.09 -6.63
C ILE A 79 8.54 -5.51 -6.03
N ASP A 80 9.46 -6.34 -5.56
CA ASP A 80 10.74 -5.85 -5.04
C ASP A 80 11.56 -5.17 -6.14
N PHE A 81 11.55 -5.73 -7.36
CA PHE A 81 12.20 -5.15 -8.53
C PHE A 81 11.63 -3.77 -8.91
N ILE A 82 10.30 -3.62 -8.98
CA ILE A 82 9.69 -2.33 -9.34
C ILE A 82 9.91 -1.28 -8.23
N MET A 83 10.00 -1.69 -6.96
CA MET A 83 10.37 -0.80 -5.86
C MET A 83 11.80 -0.28 -5.99
N VAL A 84 12.75 -1.12 -6.39
CA VAL A 84 14.13 -0.67 -6.69
C VAL A 84 14.14 0.30 -7.86
N ALA A 85 13.35 0.06 -8.90
CA ALA A 85 13.19 1.00 -10.02
C ALA A 85 12.63 2.35 -9.56
N LEU A 86 11.63 2.35 -8.66
CA LEU A 86 11.12 3.57 -8.04
C LEU A 86 12.21 4.35 -7.29
N PHE A 87 13.01 3.66 -6.47
CA PHE A 87 14.08 4.30 -5.71
C PHE A 87 15.12 4.95 -6.64
N ASN A 88 15.52 4.28 -7.69
CA ASN A 88 16.44 4.81 -8.69
C ASN A 88 15.84 6.02 -9.40
N HIS A 89 14.59 5.92 -9.85
CA HIS A 89 13.89 7.02 -10.51
C HIS A 89 13.83 8.27 -9.61
N LEU A 90 13.40 8.13 -8.36
CA LEU A 90 13.31 9.26 -7.44
C LEU A 90 14.69 9.84 -7.10
N LYS A 91 15.72 9.00 -6.95
CA LYS A 91 17.10 9.45 -6.76
C LYS A 91 17.61 10.28 -7.95
N GLU A 92 17.33 9.87 -9.18
CA GLU A 92 17.67 10.61 -10.41
C GLU A 92 16.95 11.96 -10.48
N GLN A 93 15.76 12.05 -9.90
CA GLN A 93 14.98 13.29 -9.77
C GLN A 93 15.39 14.15 -8.54
N ASN A 94 16.49 13.79 -7.86
CA ASN A 94 17.01 14.47 -6.67
C ASN A 94 16.07 14.45 -5.44
N TYR A 95 15.22 13.44 -5.33
CA TYR A 95 14.52 13.17 -4.08
C TYR A 95 15.48 12.62 -3.03
N SER A 96 15.31 13.05 -1.78
CA SER A 96 16.14 12.62 -0.65
C SER A 96 15.58 11.42 0.10
N ALA A 97 14.28 11.18 -0.03
CA ALA A 97 13.59 10.08 0.67
C ALA A 97 12.42 9.53 -0.15
N VAL A 98 12.02 8.31 0.20
CA VAL A 98 10.83 7.65 -0.33
C VAL A 98 9.93 7.25 0.84
N ASN A 99 8.70 7.74 0.83
CA ASN A 99 7.68 7.33 1.78
C ASN A 99 7.06 6.00 1.32
N LEU A 100 7.31 4.96 2.07
CA LEU A 100 6.78 3.62 1.78
C LEU A 100 5.34 3.42 2.27
N GLY A 101 4.70 4.49 2.77
CA GLY A 101 3.41 4.39 3.45
C GLY A 101 3.52 3.72 4.82
N PHE A 102 2.40 3.41 5.44
CA PHE A 102 2.42 2.84 6.79
C PHE A 102 2.03 1.36 6.84
N ALA A 103 2.37 0.68 7.94
CA ALA A 103 1.98 -0.69 8.23
C ALA A 103 1.07 -0.68 9.46
N PRO A 104 -0.27 -0.69 9.28
CA PRO A 104 -1.21 -0.56 10.38
C PRO A 104 -1.02 -1.63 11.45
N LEU A 105 -1.12 -1.24 12.72
CA LEU A 105 -1.06 -2.13 13.90
C LEU A 105 0.22 -2.96 14.04
N SER A 106 1.20 -2.80 13.17
CA SER A 106 2.42 -3.61 13.17
C SER A 106 3.35 -3.33 14.35
N GLY A 107 3.18 -2.19 15.03
CA GLY A 107 3.95 -1.81 16.22
C GLY A 107 3.32 -2.26 17.56
N LEU A 108 2.14 -2.87 17.53
CA LEU A 108 1.42 -3.30 18.74
C LEU A 108 1.97 -4.64 19.27
N THR A 109 3.24 -4.65 19.65
CA THR A 109 3.93 -5.88 20.11
C THR A 109 3.69 -6.19 21.58
N THR A 110 3.56 -5.15 22.42
CA THR A 110 3.33 -5.26 23.87
C THR A 110 2.12 -4.41 24.29
N PRO A 111 0.91 -4.97 24.23
CA PRO A 111 -0.29 -4.22 24.61
C PRO A 111 -0.31 -3.92 26.12
N HIS A 112 -0.52 -2.66 26.48
CA HIS A 112 -0.49 -2.16 27.85
C HIS A 112 -1.87 -2.18 28.55
N ASN A 113 -2.96 -2.18 27.76
CA ASN A 113 -4.33 -2.15 28.28
C ASN A 113 -5.22 -3.20 27.59
N PHE A 114 -6.45 -3.34 28.09
CA PHE A 114 -7.42 -4.29 27.54
C PHE A 114 -7.78 -3.98 26.09
N THR A 115 -7.89 -2.71 25.75
CA THR A 115 -8.25 -2.26 24.41
C THR A 115 -7.17 -2.60 23.38
N GLU A 116 -5.91 -2.37 23.72
CA GLU A 116 -4.76 -2.77 22.88
C GLU A 116 -4.67 -4.29 22.69
N ARG A 117 -4.97 -5.07 23.78
CA ARG A 117 -5.03 -6.54 23.68
C ARG A 117 -6.13 -7.00 22.73
N SER A 118 -7.28 -6.37 22.79
CA SER A 118 -8.41 -6.66 21.88
C SER A 118 -8.07 -6.32 20.43
N MET A 119 -7.43 -5.19 20.19
CA MET A 119 -6.95 -4.79 18.85
C MET A 119 -5.89 -5.74 18.32
N ARG A 120 -4.94 -6.14 19.13
CA ARG A 120 -3.93 -7.13 18.76
C ARG A 120 -4.58 -8.48 18.43
N PHE A 121 -5.52 -8.95 19.23
CA PHE A 121 -6.27 -10.16 18.95
C PHE A 121 -7.02 -10.06 17.62
N ALA A 122 -7.71 -8.94 17.37
CA ALA A 122 -8.40 -8.69 16.11
C ALA A 122 -7.42 -8.73 14.93
N TYR A 123 -6.29 -8.05 15.04
CA TYR A 123 -5.23 -8.05 14.02
C TYR A 123 -4.68 -9.45 13.72
N GLU A 124 -4.49 -10.27 14.76
CA GLU A 124 -3.95 -11.62 14.61
C GLU A 124 -4.95 -12.64 14.08
N LYS A 125 -6.23 -12.49 14.40
CA LYS A 125 -7.27 -13.51 14.20
C LYS A 125 -8.30 -13.18 13.12
N ILE A 126 -8.56 -11.91 12.86
CA ILE A 126 -9.60 -11.51 11.89
C ILE A 126 -9.00 -11.54 10.47
N ARG A 127 -9.66 -12.28 9.57
CA ARG A 127 -9.23 -12.47 8.19
C ARG A 127 -9.04 -11.15 7.42
N SER A 128 -9.89 -10.15 7.65
CA SER A 128 -9.78 -8.84 6.99
C SER A 128 -8.50 -8.07 7.33
N PHE A 129 -7.83 -8.40 8.44
CA PHE A 129 -6.53 -7.82 8.79
C PHE A 129 -5.33 -8.62 8.26
N SER A 130 -5.54 -9.78 7.66
CA SER A 130 -4.46 -10.64 7.16
C SER A 130 -3.57 -9.93 6.13
N HIS A 131 -4.15 -9.01 5.36
CA HIS A 131 -3.43 -8.21 4.35
C HIS A 131 -2.35 -7.31 4.95
N TYR A 132 -2.53 -6.87 6.19
CA TYR A 132 -1.57 -5.97 6.85
C TYR A 132 -0.37 -6.69 7.46
N LYS A 133 -0.49 -8.00 7.74
CA LYS A 133 0.60 -8.78 8.36
C LYS A 133 1.87 -8.81 7.52
N GLY A 134 1.71 -8.91 6.19
CA GLY A 134 2.82 -8.93 5.26
C GLY A 134 3.43 -7.56 4.96
N LEU A 135 2.71 -6.47 5.21
CA LEU A 135 3.15 -5.13 4.81
C LEU A 135 4.44 -4.69 5.52
N ARG A 136 4.53 -4.94 6.82
CA ARG A 136 5.74 -4.61 7.56
C ARG A 136 6.94 -5.40 7.04
N ALA A 137 6.82 -6.72 6.95
CA ALA A 137 7.88 -7.59 6.46
C ALA A 137 8.32 -7.24 5.03
N SER A 138 7.36 -6.88 4.17
CA SER A 138 7.63 -6.43 2.80
C SER A 138 8.45 -5.14 2.76
N LYS A 139 8.15 -4.17 3.63
CA LYS A 139 8.87 -2.90 3.71
C LYS A 139 10.22 -3.04 4.42
N GLU A 140 10.32 -3.92 5.42
CA GLU A 140 11.54 -4.19 6.18
C GLU A 140 12.71 -4.64 5.29
N LYS A 141 12.43 -5.26 4.14
CA LYS A 141 13.45 -5.63 3.14
C LYS A 141 14.29 -4.44 2.66
N PHE A 142 13.75 -3.24 2.71
CA PHE A 142 14.40 -2.01 2.27
C PHE A 142 15.03 -1.23 3.43
N SER A 143 15.07 -1.81 4.64
CA SER A 143 15.65 -1.20 5.85
C SER A 143 15.15 0.23 6.11
N PRO A 144 13.82 0.47 6.15
CA PRO A 144 13.28 1.81 6.29
C PRO A 144 13.48 2.37 7.69
N VAL A 145 13.50 3.69 7.80
CA VAL A 145 13.34 4.37 9.09
C VAL A 145 11.87 4.35 9.48
N TRP A 146 11.55 3.73 10.60
CA TRP A 146 10.18 3.61 11.09
C TRP A 146 9.81 4.78 12.00
N HIS A 147 8.67 5.40 11.71
CA HIS A 147 8.05 6.42 12.55
C HIS A 147 6.71 5.96 13.08
N ASN A 148 6.46 6.14 14.37
CA ASN A 148 5.19 5.78 14.96
C ASN A 148 4.08 6.73 14.50
N LYS A 149 2.93 6.18 14.17
CA LYS A 149 1.67 6.90 13.96
C LYS A 149 0.69 6.48 15.04
N TYR A 150 -0.02 7.43 15.60
CA TYR A 150 -0.92 7.23 16.73
C TYR A 150 -2.35 7.52 16.31
N LEU A 151 -3.27 6.68 16.77
CA LEU A 151 -4.70 6.96 16.73
C LEU A 151 -5.08 7.64 18.03
N ILE A 152 -5.68 8.82 17.94
CA ILE A 152 -6.18 9.58 19.09
C ILE A 152 -7.70 9.38 19.14
N TYR A 153 -8.24 9.08 20.32
CA TYR A 153 -9.66 8.86 20.58
C TYR A 153 -10.01 9.34 22.00
N ASP A 154 -11.26 9.73 22.22
CA ASP A 154 -11.67 10.30 23.49
C ASP A 154 -11.92 9.24 24.56
N GLN A 155 -12.56 8.12 24.19
CA GLN A 155 -12.93 7.06 25.12
C GLN A 155 -12.61 5.68 24.53
N ASP A 156 -12.30 4.73 25.41
CA ASP A 156 -11.88 3.38 25.01
C ASP A 156 -12.90 2.64 24.10
N TYR A 157 -14.20 2.89 24.28
CA TYR A 157 -15.21 2.29 23.43
C TYR A 157 -15.21 2.84 21.99
N ASP A 158 -14.73 4.07 21.78
CA ASP A 158 -14.65 4.67 20.44
C ASP A 158 -13.71 3.85 19.57
N LEU A 159 -12.64 3.30 20.14
CA LEU A 159 -11.71 2.45 19.44
C LEU A 159 -12.40 1.18 18.89
N LEU A 160 -13.39 0.65 19.58
CA LEU A 160 -14.16 -0.51 19.13
C LEU A 160 -15.05 -0.19 17.92
N GLN A 161 -15.39 1.07 17.70
CA GLN A 161 -16.20 1.52 16.56
C GLN A 161 -15.35 1.78 15.31
N VAL A 162 -14.04 2.05 15.47
CA VAL A 162 -13.13 2.37 14.37
C VAL A 162 -13.21 1.37 13.20
N PRO A 163 -13.20 0.05 13.41
CA PRO A 163 -13.34 -0.91 12.31
C PRO A 163 -14.63 -0.75 11.52
N ASN A 164 -15.74 -0.51 12.19
CA ASN A 164 -17.04 -0.32 11.55
C ASN A 164 -17.09 0.99 10.75
N VAL A 165 -16.54 2.07 11.30
CA VAL A 165 -16.47 3.36 10.61
C VAL A 165 -15.56 3.25 9.39
N LEU A 166 -14.37 2.66 9.53
CA LEU A 166 -13.45 2.43 8.42
C LEU A 166 -14.12 1.61 7.32
N THR A 167 -14.83 0.53 7.66
CA THR A 167 -15.53 -0.31 6.68
C THR A 167 -16.55 0.47 5.85
N LYS A 168 -17.19 1.49 6.44
CA LYS A 168 -18.14 2.35 5.74
C LYS A 168 -17.50 3.39 4.83
N ILE A 169 -16.30 3.86 5.20
CA ILE A 169 -15.57 4.91 4.46
C ILE A 169 -14.75 4.31 3.31
N ILE A 170 -14.28 3.09 3.49
CA ILE A 170 -13.36 2.40 2.56
C ILE A 170 -14.04 1.97 1.27
N LYS A 171 -15.35 1.70 1.32
CA LYS A 171 -16.08 1.26 0.12
C LYS A 171 -16.44 2.45 -0.76
N PRO A 172 -16.23 2.31 -2.09
CA PRO A 172 -16.66 3.31 -3.06
C PRO A 172 -18.16 3.46 -3.11
#